data_cdb492d2a8e8aae1e0f68f0ba2596393
#
_entry.id   cdb492d2a8e8aae1e0f68f0ba2596393
#
_cell.length_a   1.000
_cell.length_b   1.000
_cell.length_c   1.000
_cell.angle_alpha   90.00
_cell.angle_beta   90.00
_cell.angle_gamma   90.00
#
_symmetry.space_group_name_H-M   'P 1'
#
loop_
_entity.id
_entity.type
_entity.pdbx_description
1 polymer ?
#
loop_
_entity_poly.entity_id
_entity_poly.type
_entity_poly.pdbx_seq_one_letter_code
_entity_poly.pdbx_strand_id
1 'polypeptide(L)'
;MKINTTSKAGELFAGYGGLALAVSSVFGAETSWLCEVDKYASQVLNYRFPDVPNLGDVTAIEWGSVEPVDIIAGGSPCQDVSVAGARAGMSEGTRSNLWVAMRDAVSVIKPSFVVWENVRGALSAKADTRMESCPGCVGDAGRSGKPFLRALGRVLGDLATLGYDGQWRVVSASQVGAPHRRERVFVLAHRRDKYRISPSPLNNPTGGGIRPC
;
A
#
# COMPACT_ATOMS: atom_id res chain seq x y z
N MET A 1 -11.71 -21.44 19.49
CA MET A 1 -10.32 -21.43 19.98
C MET A 1 -9.81 -19.99 19.85
N LYS A 2 -9.79 -19.21 20.93
CA LYS A 2 -9.27 -17.84 20.92
C LYS A 2 -7.75 -17.94 20.94
N ILE A 3 -7.11 -17.66 19.81
CA ILE A 3 -5.66 -17.43 19.77
C ILE A 3 -5.47 -16.05 20.40
N ASN A 4 -4.99 -16.03 21.64
CA ASN A 4 -4.80 -14.82 22.44
C ASN A 4 -3.41 -14.21 22.15
N THR A 5 -3.07 -14.06 20.87
CA THR A 5 -1.90 -13.30 20.42
C THR A 5 -2.41 -12.04 19.77
N THR A 6 -2.12 -10.90 20.36
CA THR A 6 -2.39 -9.60 19.76
C THR A 6 -1.67 -9.54 18.42
N SER A 7 -2.39 -9.25 17.33
CA SER A 7 -1.78 -9.11 16.01
C SER A 7 -0.79 -7.95 16.03
N LYS A 8 0.31 -8.08 15.30
CA LYS A 8 1.35 -7.06 15.19
C LYS A 8 1.28 -6.33 13.85
N ALA A 9 1.57 -5.04 13.85
CA ALA A 9 1.56 -4.22 12.67
C ALA A 9 2.84 -3.39 12.54
N GLY A 10 3.29 -3.20 11.30
CA GLY A 10 4.33 -2.25 10.94
C GLY A 10 3.81 -1.22 9.94
N GLU A 11 4.25 0.04 10.04
CA GLU A 11 3.87 1.08 9.11
C GLU A 11 5.10 1.66 8.40
N LEU A 12 5.04 1.70 7.07
CA LEU A 12 6.03 2.30 6.19
C LEU A 12 5.55 3.69 5.76
N PHE A 13 6.47 4.65 5.67
CA PHE A 13 6.16 6.04 5.32
C PHE A 13 5.15 6.65 6.30
N ALA A 14 5.40 6.43 7.59
CA ALA A 14 4.41 6.58 8.65
C ALA A 14 3.90 8.02 8.81
N GLY A 15 4.66 9.04 8.39
CA GLY A 15 4.25 10.43 8.59
C GLY A 15 3.97 10.69 10.07
N TYR A 16 2.72 10.93 10.39
CA TYR A 16 2.28 11.15 11.78
C TYR A 16 1.61 9.92 12.42
N GLY A 17 1.73 8.73 11.82
CA GLY A 17 1.19 7.47 12.35
C GLY A 17 -0.31 7.27 12.10
N GLY A 18 -0.84 7.86 11.03
CA GLY A 18 -2.27 7.81 10.74
C GLY A 18 -2.78 6.41 10.39
N LEU A 19 -2.04 5.66 9.58
CA LEU A 19 -2.41 4.29 9.22
C LEU A 19 -2.19 3.34 10.41
N ALA A 20 -1.15 3.52 11.25
CA ALA A 20 -0.95 2.73 12.46
C ALA A 20 -2.17 2.84 13.38
N LEU A 21 -2.68 4.05 13.62
CA LEU A 21 -3.91 4.25 14.41
C LEU A 21 -5.13 3.58 13.78
N ALA A 22 -5.29 3.68 12.45
CA ALA A 22 -6.39 3.05 11.73
C ALA A 22 -6.31 1.52 11.80
N VAL A 23 -5.14 0.94 11.60
CA VAL A 23 -4.88 -0.51 11.68
C VAL A 23 -5.13 -1.01 13.09
N SER A 24 -4.64 -0.31 14.11
CA SER A 24 -4.90 -0.65 15.51
C SER A 24 -6.41 -0.64 15.82
N SER A 25 -7.12 0.39 15.36
CA SER A 25 -8.57 0.52 15.59
C SER A 25 -9.39 -0.57 14.90
N VAL A 26 -9.02 -0.97 13.68
CA VAL A 26 -9.81 -1.92 12.86
C VAL A 26 -9.45 -3.37 13.16
N PHE A 27 -8.17 -3.67 13.33
CA PHE A 27 -7.68 -5.04 13.50
C PHE A 27 -7.36 -5.40 14.97
N GLY A 28 -7.36 -4.44 15.88
CA GLY A 28 -6.89 -4.63 17.24
C GLY A 28 -5.38 -4.93 17.31
N ALA A 29 -4.62 -4.53 16.29
CA ALA A 29 -3.21 -4.82 16.19
C ALA A 29 -2.36 -3.81 16.96
N GLU A 30 -1.27 -4.30 17.58
CA GLU A 30 -0.25 -3.47 18.20
C GLU A 30 0.79 -3.05 17.14
N THR A 31 1.20 -1.79 17.17
CA THR A 31 2.26 -1.29 16.30
C THR A 31 3.62 -1.74 16.86
N SER A 32 4.36 -2.56 16.10
CA SER A 32 5.69 -3.07 16.48
C SER A 32 6.83 -2.18 16.02
N TRP A 33 6.68 -1.55 14.85
CA TRP A 33 7.68 -0.64 14.29
C TRP A 33 7.06 0.32 13.28
N LEU A 34 7.77 1.44 13.07
CA LEU A 34 7.42 2.49 12.11
C LEU A 34 8.64 2.79 11.24
N CYS A 35 8.43 3.31 10.03
CA CYS A 35 9.48 3.80 9.15
C CYS A 35 9.13 5.21 8.68
N GLU A 36 9.93 6.19 9.09
CA GLU A 36 9.79 7.60 8.70
C GLU A 36 11.16 8.30 8.72
N VAL A 37 11.49 9.01 7.64
CA VAL A 37 12.76 9.73 7.50
C VAL A 37 12.67 11.21 7.82
N ASP A 38 11.46 11.78 7.72
CA ASP A 38 11.27 13.20 8.02
C ASP A 38 11.47 13.46 9.52
N LYS A 39 12.37 14.40 9.82
CA LYS A 39 12.76 14.73 11.19
C LYS A 39 11.57 15.20 12.06
N TYR A 40 10.68 15.98 11.48
CA TYR A 40 9.56 16.56 12.24
C TYR A 40 8.45 15.53 12.44
N ALA A 41 8.15 14.75 11.40
CA ALA A 41 7.23 13.62 11.51
C ALA A 41 7.72 12.60 12.54
N SER A 42 9.02 12.26 12.53
CA SER A 42 9.64 11.36 13.51
C SER A 42 9.50 11.85 14.95
N GLN A 43 9.59 13.18 15.18
CA GLN A 43 9.34 13.74 16.52
C GLN A 43 7.89 13.54 16.99
N VAL A 44 6.93 13.68 16.07
CA VAL A 44 5.51 13.41 16.38
C VAL A 44 5.30 11.92 16.66
N LEU A 45 5.95 11.04 15.89
CA LEU A 45 5.88 9.59 16.12
C LEU A 45 6.45 9.22 17.50
N ASN A 46 7.60 9.73 17.87
CA ASN A 46 8.20 9.49 19.19
C ASN A 46 7.29 9.95 20.34
N TYR A 47 6.53 11.02 20.15
CA TYR A 47 5.56 11.48 21.15
C TYR A 47 4.31 10.58 21.23
N ARG A 48 3.81 10.12 20.06
CA ARG A 48 2.59 9.31 19.97
C ARG A 48 2.82 7.84 20.28
N PHE A 49 3.97 7.33 19.92
CA PHE A 49 4.39 5.94 20.03
C PHE A 49 5.76 5.84 20.72
N PRO A 50 5.87 6.23 22.00
CA PRO A 50 7.19 6.37 22.67
C PRO A 50 7.96 5.05 22.76
N ASP A 51 7.25 3.91 22.80
CA ASP A 51 7.83 2.58 22.93
C ASP A 51 8.00 1.85 21.60
N VAL A 52 7.64 2.48 20.47
CA VAL A 52 7.70 1.88 19.14
C VAL A 52 8.92 2.40 18.38
N PRO A 53 9.84 1.54 17.92
CA PRO A 53 11.02 1.96 17.19
C PRO A 53 10.64 2.56 15.83
N ASN A 54 11.28 3.69 15.46
CA ASN A 54 11.30 4.22 14.12
C ASN A 54 12.55 3.70 13.40
N LEU A 55 12.38 2.85 12.39
CA LEU A 55 13.47 2.22 11.64
C LEU A 55 14.09 3.14 10.57
N GLY A 56 13.49 4.32 10.34
CA GLY A 56 14.03 5.33 9.43
C GLY A 56 13.79 5.02 7.94
N ASP A 57 14.87 5.02 7.15
CA ASP A 57 14.79 4.88 5.68
C ASP A 57 14.49 3.45 5.25
N VAL A 58 13.34 3.25 4.65
CA VAL A 58 12.86 1.94 4.15
C VAL A 58 13.79 1.30 3.12
N THR A 59 14.61 2.10 2.43
CA THR A 59 15.53 1.61 1.40
C THR A 59 16.84 1.07 1.98
N ALA A 60 17.11 1.36 3.25
CA ALA A 60 18.31 0.94 3.97
C ALA A 60 18.08 -0.22 4.95
N ILE A 61 16.83 -0.72 5.05
CA ILE A 61 16.45 -1.74 6.03
C ILE A 61 16.72 -3.14 5.48
N GLU A 62 17.42 -3.95 6.29
CA GLU A 62 17.54 -5.40 6.08
C GLU A 62 16.29 -6.09 6.67
N TRP A 63 15.28 -6.31 5.84
CA TRP A 63 13.97 -6.83 6.27
C TRP A 63 14.00 -8.20 6.91
N GLY A 64 15.04 -9.00 6.66
CA GLY A 64 15.24 -10.30 7.30
C GLY A 64 15.57 -10.21 8.80
N SER A 65 16.04 -9.06 9.27
CA SER A 65 16.38 -8.80 10.67
C SER A 65 15.29 -8.07 11.45
N VAL A 66 14.25 -7.60 10.76
CA VAL A 66 13.14 -6.85 11.38
C VAL A 66 12.13 -7.80 12.02
N GLU A 67 11.56 -7.40 13.15
CA GLU A 67 10.49 -8.17 13.79
C GLU A 67 9.34 -8.44 12.81
N PRO A 68 8.98 -9.71 12.57
CA PRO A 68 7.88 -10.04 11.67
C PRO A 68 6.54 -9.56 12.24
N VAL A 69 5.66 -9.07 11.35
CA VAL A 69 4.35 -8.56 11.70
C VAL A 69 3.25 -9.22 10.88
N ASP A 70 2.03 -9.21 11.40
CA ASP A 70 0.85 -9.76 10.72
C ASP A 70 0.29 -8.80 9.67
N ILE A 71 0.52 -7.50 9.84
CA ILE A 71 0.00 -6.45 8.98
C ILE A 71 1.13 -5.48 8.62
N ILE A 72 1.31 -5.20 7.33
CA ILE A 72 2.11 -4.08 6.86
C ILE A 72 1.17 -3.03 6.26
N ALA A 73 1.25 -1.81 6.79
CA ALA A 73 0.57 -0.66 6.23
C ALA A 73 1.57 0.34 5.64
N GLY A 74 1.18 1.12 4.64
CA GLY A 74 2.04 2.17 4.12
C GLY A 74 1.38 3.05 3.08
N GLY A 75 1.66 4.35 3.16
CA GLY A 75 1.28 5.35 2.17
C GLY A 75 2.50 5.77 1.36
N SER A 76 2.88 5.02 0.31
CA SER A 76 4.08 5.37 -0.45
C SER A 76 4.00 6.77 -1.05
N PRO A 77 5.05 7.61 -0.92
CA PRO A 77 5.04 8.98 -1.43
C PRO A 77 4.70 9.06 -2.93
N CYS A 78 3.86 10.02 -3.27
CA CYS A 78 3.24 10.16 -4.59
C CYS A 78 3.64 11.44 -5.32
N GLN A 79 4.82 11.99 -5.03
CA GLN A 79 5.22 13.29 -5.60
C GLN A 79 5.26 13.29 -7.13
N ASP A 80 5.60 12.15 -7.76
CA ASP A 80 5.66 12.02 -9.22
C ASP A 80 4.34 11.56 -9.86
N VAL A 81 3.34 11.23 -9.05
CA VAL A 81 2.02 10.72 -9.48
C VAL A 81 0.91 11.74 -9.24
N SER A 82 1.16 12.78 -8.44
CA SER A 82 0.14 13.81 -8.13
C SER A 82 -0.11 14.72 -9.32
N VAL A 83 -1.33 15.29 -9.40
CA VAL A 83 -1.73 16.26 -10.43
C VAL A 83 -0.88 17.54 -10.38
N ALA A 84 -0.27 17.84 -9.22
CA ALA A 84 0.60 18.99 -9.00
C ALA A 84 2.09 18.70 -9.28
N GLY A 85 2.48 17.44 -9.50
CA GLY A 85 3.85 17.03 -9.83
C GLY A 85 4.06 16.83 -11.34
N ALA A 86 5.31 16.59 -11.73
CA ALA A 86 5.71 16.43 -13.14
C ALA A 86 5.19 15.14 -13.81
N ARG A 87 4.34 14.34 -13.16
CA ARG A 87 3.76 13.07 -13.64
C ARG A 87 4.79 12.08 -14.20
N ALA A 88 6.00 12.03 -13.59
CA ALA A 88 7.07 11.14 -14.03
C ALA A 88 6.71 9.63 -13.85
N GLY A 89 5.68 9.33 -13.05
CA GLY A 89 5.21 7.95 -12.87
C GLY A 89 6.03 7.17 -11.85
N MET A 90 5.81 5.85 -11.81
CA MET A 90 6.55 4.89 -10.96
C MET A 90 7.66 4.25 -11.77
N SER A 91 8.72 5.00 -12.05
CA SER A 91 9.90 4.55 -12.81
C SER A 91 11.11 4.36 -11.89
N GLU A 92 12.06 3.55 -12.32
CA GLU A 92 13.34 3.39 -11.62
C GLU A 92 14.02 4.76 -11.45
N GLY A 93 14.41 5.10 -10.22
CA GLY A 93 15.00 6.41 -9.89
C GLY A 93 14.01 7.52 -9.51
N THR A 94 12.70 7.28 -9.55
CA THR A 94 11.69 8.23 -9.06
C THR A 94 11.33 7.96 -7.60
N ARG A 95 10.89 9.00 -6.86
CA ARG A 95 10.40 8.83 -5.47
C ARG A 95 9.14 7.94 -5.38
N SER A 96 8.41 7.81 -6.47
CA SER A 96 7.27 6.89 -6.56
C SER A 96 7.69 5.41 -6.62
N ASN A 97 8.98 5.13 -6.82
CA ASN A 97 9.55 3.78 -6.77
C ASN A 97 9.64 3.22 -5.32
N LEU A 98 9.31 4.03 -4.31
CA LEU A 98 9.24 3.59 -2.91
C LEU A 98 8.16 2.50 -2.67
N TRP A 99 7.23 2.31 -3.61
CA TRP A 99 6.41 1.09 -3.65
C TRP A 99 7.27 -0.18 -3.73
N VAL A 100 8.38 -0.16 -4.48
CA VAL A 100 9.30 -1.30 -4.59
C VAL A 100 9.87 -1.66 -3.22
N ALA A 101 10.28 -0.66 -2.42
CA ALA A 101 10.77 -0.91 -1.06
C ALA A 101 9.68 -1.53 -0.16
N MET A 102 8.42 -1.07 -0.27
CA MET A 102 7.30 -1.70 0.44
C MET A 102 7.04 -3.12 -0.05
N ARG A 103 7.06 -3.37 -1.37
CA ARG A 103 6.93 -4.71 -1.95
C ARG A 103 8.01 -5.65 -1.42
N ASP A 104 9.25 -5.18 -1.32
CA ASP A 104 10.37 -5.98 -0.84
C ASP A 104 10.20 -6.32 0.65
N ALA A 105 9.75 -5.39 1.48
CA ALA A 105 9.34 -5.66 2.86
C ALA A 105 8.25 -6.74 2.94
N VAL A 106 7.20 -6.62 2.13
CA VAL A 106 6.11 -7.60 2.05
C VAL A 106 6.62 -8.97 1.60
N SER A 107 7.54 -9.03 0.64
CA SER A 107 8.09 -10.28 0.12
C SER A 107 8.89 -11.07 1.15
N VAL A 108 9.60 -10.37 2.04
CA VAL A 108 10.44 -10.97 3.10
C VAL A 108 9.61 -11.30 4.34
N ILE A 109 8.87 -10.35 4.89
CA ILE A 109 8.10 -10.50 6.14
C ILE A 109 6.86 -11.39 5.93
N LYS A 110 6.26 -11.39 4.74
CA LYS A 110 5.07 -12.17 4.36
C LYS A 110 3.89 -11.97 5.33
N PRO A 111 3.46 -10.74 5.58
CA PRO A 111 2.36 -10.45 6.50
C PRO A 111 1.06 -11.12 6.05
N SER A 112 0.10 -11.27 6.96
CA SER A 112 -1.24 -11.78 6.64
C SER A 112 -2.05 -10.78 5.83
N PHE A 113 -1.87 -9.48 6.13
CA PHE A 113 -2.55 -8.37 5.45
C PHE A 113 -1.57 -7.28 5.01
N VAL A 114 -1.89 -6.64 3.90
CA VAL A 114 -1.20 -5.44 3.40
C VAL A 114 -2.23 -4.34 3.20
N VAL A 115 -1.97 -3.16 3.76
CA VAL A 115 -2.77 -1.95 3.57
C VAL A 115 -1.92 -0.93 2.83
N TRP A 116 -2.33 -0.54 1.63
CA TRP A 116 -1.65 0.50 0.87
C TRP A 116 -2.57 1.69 0.63
N GLU A 117 -2.06 2.90 0.89
CA GLU A 117 -2.78 4.16 0.65
C GLU A 117 -2.05 4.99 -0.39
N ASN A 118 -2.83 5.69 -1.21
CA ASN A 118 -2.24 6.67 -2.13
C ASN A 118 -3.26 7.73 -2.60
N VAL A 119 -2.78 8.75 -3.30
CA VAL A 119 -3.65 9.75 -3.92
C VAL A 119 -4.47 9.13 -5.05
N ARG A 120 -5.65 9.67 -5.35
CA ARG A 120 -6.48 9.24 -6.49
C ARG A 120 -5.73 9.23 -7.83
N GLY A 121 -4.72 10.08 -7.98
CA GLY A 121 -3.84 10.11 -9.16
C GLY A 121 -3.17 8.78 -9.49
N ALA A 122 -2.99 7.88 -8.53
CA ALA A 122 -2.45 6.53 -8.75
C ALA A 122 -3.30 5.68 -9.70
N LEU A 123 -4.60 5.98 -9.86
CA LEU A 123 -5.49 5.32 -10.83
C LEU A 123 -5.11 5.63 -12.29
N SER A 124 -4.47 6.76 -12.56
CA SER A 124 -4.18 7.25 -13.91
C SER A 124 -2.69 7.42 -14.20
N ALA A 125 -1.83 7.44 -13.19
CA ALA A 125 -0.39 7.59 -13.37
C ALA A 125 0.22 6.36 -14.03
N LYS A 126 1.19 6.58 -14.91
CA LYS A 126 1.95 5.51 -15.57
C LYS A 126 2.90 4.84 -14.56
N ALA A 127 3.13 3.55 -14.73
CA ALA A 127 4.15 2.80 -14.01
C ALA A 127 4.96 1.97 -14.99
N ASP A 128 6.24 1.73 -14.68
CA ASP A 128 7.06 0.82 -15.48
C ASP A 128 6.57 -0.61 -15.32
N THR A 129 6.55 -1.34 -16.43
CA THR A 129 6.21 -2.74 -16.45
C THR A 129 7.46 -3.56 -16.65
N ARG A 130 7.82 -4.38 -15.66
CA ARG A 130 8.63 -5.58 -15.89
C ARG A 130 7.76 -6.86 -15.96
N MET A 131 6.44 -6.72 -15.86
CA MET A 131 5.55 -7.86 -16.07
C MET A 131 5.46 -8.18 -17.55
N GLU A 132 5.75 -9.44 -17.89
CA GLU A 132 5.43 -10.00 -19.19
C GLU A 132 3.94 -9.75 -19.49
N SER A 133 3.67 -9.24 -20.67
CA SER A 133 2.35 -8.76 -21.06
C SER A 133 1.29 -9.88 -20.99
N CYS A 134 0.45 -9.81 -19.96
CA CYS A 134 -0.85 -10.48 -20.03
C CYS A 134 -1.78 -9.60 -20.90
N PRO A 135 -2.21 -10.07 -22.09
CA PRO A 135 -3.04 -9.27 -23.00
C PRO A 135 -4.37 -8.79 -22.39
N GLY A 136 -4.87 -9.47 -21.35
CA GLY A 136 -6.10 -9.10 -20.66
C GLY A 136 -5.95 -8.10 -19.52
N CYS A 137 -4.70 -7.87 -19.04
CA CYS A 137 -4.40 -6.95 -17.93
C CYS A 137 -3.84 -5.61 -18.40
N VAL A 138 -3.56 -5.47 -19.69
CA VAL A 138 -2.98 -4.29 -20.31
C VAL A 138 -4.12 -3.41 -20.80
N GLY A 139 -4.29 -2.23 -20.20
CA GLY A 139 -5.14 -1.19 -20.76
C GLY A 139 -4.63 -0.80 -22.16
N ASP A 140 -5.53 -0.24 -22.96
CA ASP A 140 -5.30 0.18 -24.36
C ASP A 140 -3.87 0.65 -24.61
N ALA A 141 -3.16 -0.04 -25.52
CA ALA A 141 -1.84 0.36 -25.94
C ALA A 141 -1.93 1.78 -26.51
N GLY A 142 -1.41 2.76 -25.78
CA GLY A 142 -1.36 4.12 -26.27
C GLY A 142 -0.69 4.17 -27.64
N ARG A 143 -0.85 5.26 -28.40
CA ARG A 143 -0.32 5.46 -29.77
C ARG A 143 1.15 5.07 -30.01
N SER A 144 1.92 4.75 -28.96
CA SER A 144 3.32 4.29 -29.02
C SER A 144 3.48 2.76 -29.08
N GLY A 145 2.39 1.99 -29.04
CA GLY A 145 2.43 0.52 -29.14
C GLY A 145 3.07 -0.23 -27.97
N LYS A 146 3.58 0.46 -26.95
CA LYS A 146 4.14 -0.19 -25.75
C LYS A 146 3.07 -0.28 -24.65
N PRO A 147 2.79 -1.46 -24.10
CA PRO A 147 1.89 -1.59 -22.97
C PRO A 147 2.45 -0.86 -21.75
N PHE A 148 1.58 -0.17 -21.00
CA PHE A 148 1.96 0.43 -19.72
C PHE A 148 0.91 0.09 -18.66
N LEU A 149 1.36 -0.16 -17.45
CA LEU A 149 0.49 -0.30 -16.30
C LEU A 149 0.22 1.05 -15.66
N ARG A 150 -0.93 1.17 -15.02
CA ARG A 150 -1.22 2.25 -14.08
C ARG A 150 -0.58 1.93 -12.74
N ALA A 151 -0.27 2.95 -11.92
CA ALA A 151 0.38 2.74 -10.63
C ALA A 151 -0.40 1.77 -9.72
N LEU A 152 -1.73 1.91 -9.64
CA LEU A 152 -2.57 0.95 -8.93
C LEU A 152 -2.48 -0.47 -9.53
N GLY A 153 -2.49 -0.59 -10.85
CA GLY A 153 -2.36 -1.88 -11.54
C GLY A 153 -1.03 -2.57 -11.23
N ARG A 154 0.06 -1.79 -11.13
CA ARG A 154 1.37 -2.27 -10.70
C ARG A 154 1.34 -2.81 -9.28
N VAL A 155 0.76 -2.06 -8.33
CA VAL A 155 0.64 -2.47 -6.93
C VAL A 155 -0.15 -3.78 -6.80
N LEU A 156 -1.31 -3.87 -7.47
CA LEU A 156 -2.15 -5.07 -7.44
C LEU A 156 -1.47 -6.26 -8.11
N GLY A 157 -0.77 -6.06 -9.22
CA GLY A 157 -0.02 -7.11 -9.92
C GLY A 157 1.13 -7.65 -9.10
N ASP A 158 1.93 -6.77 -8.47
CA ASP A 158 3.03 -7.17 -7.59
C ASP A 158 2.51 -7.95 -6.37
N LEU A 159 1.42 -7.49 -5.74
CA LEU A 159 0.78 -8.22 -4.63
C LEU A 159 0.25 -9.58 -5.07
N ALA A 160 -0.39 -9.66 -6.24
CA ALA A 160 -0.86 -10.93 -6.79
C ALA A 160 0.29 -11.93 -7.03
N THR A 161 1.43 -11.45 -7.53
CA THR A 161 2.65 -12.25 -7.72
C THR A 161 3.21 -12.77 -6.39
N LEU A 162 3.10 -11.96 -5.32
CA LEU A 162 3.51 -12.36 -3.96
C LEU A 162 2.48 -13.27 -3.26
N GLY A 163 1.39 -13.64 -3.92
CA GLY A 163 0.39 -14.56 -3.37
C GLY A 163 -0.73 -13.88 -2.56
N TYR A 164 -1.00 -12.60 -2.81
CA TYR A 164 -2.08 -11.85 -2.16
C TYR A 164 -3.25 -11.66 -3.12
N ASP A 165 -4.46 -11.63 -2.56
CA ASP A 165 -5.66 -11.12 -3.19
C ASP A 165 -6.02 -9.77 -2.59
N GLY A 166 -6.32 -8.79 -3.44
CA GLY A 166 -6.54 -7.41 -3.02
C GLY A 166 -7.89 -6.85 -3.46
N GLN A 167 -8.46 -6.02 -2.60
CA GLN A 167 -9.60 -5.16 -2.90
C GLN A 167 -9.16 -3.71 -2.77
N TRP A 168 -9.73 -2.83 -3.57
CA TRP A 168 -9.41 -1.41 -3.49
C TRP A 168 -10.66 -0.53 -3.57
N ARG A 169 -10.58 0.65 -2.94
CA ARG A 169 -11.61 1.67 -2.97
C ARG A 169 -11.00 3.07 -3.01
N VAL A 170 -11.72 3.99 -3.63
CA VAL A 170 -11.50 5.43 -3.45
C VAL A 170 -12.44 5.91 -2.36
N VAL A 171 -11.86 6.56 -1.35
CA VAL A 171 -12.60 7.14 -0.23
C VAL A 171 -12.26 8.63 -0.17
N SER A 172 -13.27 9.49 -0.07
CA SER A 172 -13.07 10.91 0.19
C SER A 172 -13.21 11.21 1.68
N ALA A 173 -12.43 12.17 2.17
CA ALA A 173 -12.53 12.61 3.55
C ALA A 173 -13.94 13.15 3.89
N SER A 174 -14.64 13.74 2.90
CA SER A 174 -16.02 14.19 3.07
C SER A 174 -17.03 13.06 3.34
N GLN A 175 -16.74 11.83 2.88
CA GLN A 175 -17.60 10.66 3.18
C GLN A 175 -17.53 10.24 4.65
N VAL A 176 -16.50 10.68 5.36
CA VAL A 176 -16.31 10.43 6.81
C VAL A 176 -16.44 11.69 7.65
N GLY A 177 -17.10 12.74 7.10
CA GLY A 177 -17.47 13.94 7.86
C GLY A 177 -16.47 15.09 7.82
N ALA A 178 -15.37 14.98 7.08
CA ALA A 178 -14.41 16.07 6.96
C ALA A 178 -14.93 17.18 5.99
N PRO A 179 -14.58 18.47 6.21
CA PRO A 179 -15.07 19.61 5.41
C PRO A 179 -14.35 19.74 4.06
N HIS A 180 -13.61 18.72 3.61
CA HIS A 180 -12.87 18.71 2.33
C HIS A 180 -12.97 17.35 1.66
N ARG A 181 -12.76 17.30 0.34
CA ARG A 181 -12.86 16.05 -0.44
C ARG A 181 -11.70 15.11 -0.20
N ARG A 182 -10.45 15.55 -0.32
CA ARG A 182 -9.21 14.75 -0.14
C ARG A 182 -9.41 13.26 -0.48
N GLU A 183 -9.62 12.95 -1.75
CA GLU A 183 -9.81 11.56 -2.20
C GLU A 183 -8.51 10.76 -2.11
N ARG A 184 -8.61 9.54 -1.59
CA ARG A 184 -7.51 8.57 -1.48
C ARG A 184 -7.95 7.21 -1.97
N VAL A 185 -7.04 6.51 -2.63
CA VAL A 185 -7.21 5.09 -2.93
C VAL A 185 -6.61 4.28 -1.80
N PHE A 186 -7.37 3.30 -1.33
CA PHE A 186 -6.91 2.30 -0.38
C PHE A 186 -6.96 0.94 -1.03
N VAL A 187 -5.92 0.14 -0.82
CA VAL A 187 -5.86 -1.29 -1.14
C VAL A 187 -5.77 -2.04 0.18
N LEU A 188 -6.63 -3.03 0.35
CA LEU A 188 -6.52 -4.04 1.39
C LEU A 188 -6.26 -5.38 0.70
N ALA A 189 -5.11 -5.97 0.96
CA ALA A 189 -4.75 -7.27 0.43
C ALA A 189 -4.53 -8.28 1.56
N HIS A 190 -4.83 -9.54 1.29
CA HIS A 190 -4.66 -10.66 2.22
C HIS A 190 -4.00 -11.84 1.52
N ARG A 191 -3.24 -12.63 2.28
CA ARG A 191 -2.59 -13.84 1.76
C ARG A 191 -3.61 -14.92 1.42
N ARG A 192 -3.51 -15.51 0.22
CA ARG A 192 -4.42 -16.56 -0.29
C ARG A 192 -4.35 -17.84 0.51
N ASP A 193 -3.18 -18.19 1.04
CA ASP A 193 -2.96 -19.41 1.81
C ASP A 193 -3.57 -19.36 3.21
N LYS A 194 -3.79 -18.16 3.76
CA LYS A 194 -4.36 -17.98 5.11
C LYS A 194 -5.86 -17.72 5.10
N TYR A 195 -6.37 -17.07 4.04
CA TYR A 195 -7.76 -16.63 3.98
C TYR A 195 -8.36 -16.94 2.61
N ARG A 196 -9.37 -17.83 2.58
CA ARG A 196 -10.28 -17.96 1.44
C ARG A 196 -11.47 -17.04 1.67
N ILE A 197 -11.36 -15.80 1.29
CA ILE A 197 -12.52 -14.91 1.24
C ILE A 197 -13.26 -15.26 -0.06
N SER A 198 -14.41 -15.89 0.05
CA SER A 198 -15.33 -15.96 -1.10
C SER A 198 -15.62 -14.52 -1.52
N PRO A 199 -15.52 -14.21 -2.83
CA PRO A 199 -15.85 -12.87 -3.31
C PRO A 199 -17.31 -12.60 -2.95
N SER A 200 -17.54 -11.82 -1.89
CA SER A 200 -18.86 -11.26 -1.63
C SER A 200 -19.19 -10.37 -2.83
N PRO A 201 -20.37 -10.51 -3.45
CA PRO A 201 -20.80 -9.58 -4.48
C PRO A 201 -21.07 -8.24 -3.80
N LEU A 202 -20.00 -7.49 -3.51
CA LEU A 202 -20.14 -6.09 -3.15
C LEU A 202 -20.66 -5.40 -4.41
N ASN A 203 -21.92 -4.98 -4.36
CA ASN A 203 -22.47 -4.00 -5.28
C ASN A 203 -21.59 -2.75 -5.24
N ASN A 204 -20.59 -2.73 -6.09
CA ASN A 204 -19.67 -1.62 -6.19
C ASN A 204 -19.84 -0.98 -7.57
N PRO A 205 -20.60 0.12 -7.69
CA PRO A 205 -20.81 0.79 -8.97
C PRO A 205 -19.52 1.41 -9.55
N THR A 206 -18.41 1.42 -8.80
CA THR A 206 -17.15 2.04 -9.22
C THR A 206 -15.89 1.22 -8.94
N GLY A 207 -16.01 -0.01 -8.42
CA GLY A 207 -14.87 -0.86 -8.09
C GLY A 207 -14.79 -2.10 -8.99
N GLY A 208 -13.77 -2.17 -9.85
CA GLY A 208 -13.45 -3.35 -10.63
C GLY A 208 -12.83 -4.43 -9.74
N GLY A 209 -13.46 -5.61 -9.67
CA GLY A 209 -12.81 -6.82 -9.17
C GLY A 209 -11.89 -7.37 -10.26
N ILE A 210 -10.64 -7.72 -9.93
CA ILE A 210 -9.74 -8.42 -10.83
C ILE A 210 -10.15 -9.89 -10.81
N ARG A 211 -10.56 -10.42 -11.97
CA ARG A 211 -10.63 -11.88 -12.19
C ARG A 211 -9.19 -12.36 -12.42
N PRO A 212 -8.78 -13.49 -11.84
CA PRO A 212 -7.49 -14.09 -12.19
C PRO A 212 -7.53 -14.48 -13.69
N CYS A 213 -6.44 -14.21 -14.37
CA CYS A 213 -6.16 -14.82 -15.68
C CYS A 213 -5.85 -16.30 -15.50
#